data_4f688ae8f4e6fcafa1b5b1f7b6ef9f45
#
_entry.id   4f688ae8f4e6fcafa1b5b1f7b6ef9f45
#
_cell.length_a   1.000
_cell.length_b   1.000
_cell.length_c   1.000
_cell.angle_alpha   90.00
_cell.angle_beta   90.00
_cell.angle_gamma   90.00
#
_symmetry.space_group_name_H-M   'P 1'
#
loop_
_entity.id
_entity.type
_entity.pdbx_description
1 polymer ?
#
loop_
_entity_poly.entity_id
_entity_poly.type
_entity_poly.pdbx_seq_one_letter_code
_entity_poly.pdbx_strand_id
1 'polypeptide(L)'
;MPWKQVSAMDQREEFVRLALLEGANRRELCRRFGISAEAGYKWLRRFSAGKDDGFADRSRRPLTSPLRTASDVEQRILAVRAEHPAWGARKIKAVLERDGHGMPACSTVHQVLKRHGLILPEPSGEPARLRFEAEAPNDLWQMDFKGHSRLGDGSRLHPLTVIDDHSRYVPCLKALGGETGVEVKAALTRVFEVHGLPLRIFTDNGNPWGGSQGNRWTKFRVWLLKLGVEIIHSRPYHPQSRGKNERFHRSMDEEVMSLRPLATMADAQKAFDHWRQVYNHQRPHAALGLKVPASRYRPSPRAMPRKLAEPLYEEGTLTRKVSPTKGYISFKARHWKVPDAFYGERLAIRPLGKDGHYGVFFASHLITSINVTEQ
;
A
#
# COMPACT_ATOMS: atom_id res chain seq x y z
N MET A 1 5.37 50.07 -26.70
CA MET A 1 4.91 49.83 -25.31
C MET A 1 3.65 49.02 -25.38
N PRO A 2 3.59 47.82 -24.74
CA PRO A 2 2.35 47.09 -24.71
C PRO A 2 1.31 47.85 -23.88
N TRP A 3 0.07 47.86 -24.35
CA TRP A 3 -1.04 48.49 -23.65
C TRP A 3 -1.21 47.83 -22.29
N LYS A 4 -1.37 48.64 -21.21
CA LYS A 4 -1.69 48.08 -19.88
C LYS A 4 -3.03 47.37 -19.94
N GLN A 5 -3.11 46.11 -19.58
CA GLN A 5 -4.39 45.46 -19.30
C GLN A 5 -5.02 46.12 -18.08
N VAL A 6 -6.11 46.80 -18.28
CA VAL A 6 -6.88 47.44 -17.21
C VAL A 6 -7.80 46.39 -16.60
N SER A 7 -7.69 46.12 -15.30
CA SER A 7 -8.57 45.18 -14.62
C SER A 7 -9.98 45.74 -14.47
N ALA A 8 -10.99 44.85 -14.30
CA ALA A 8 -12.35 45.29 -14.02
C ALA A 8 -12.45 46.10 -12.70
N MET A 9 -11.54 45.91 -11.76
CA MET A 9 -11.44 46.68 -10.52
C MET A 9 -10.94 48.09 -10.81
N ASP A 10 -9.89 48.25 -11.59
CA ASP A 10 -9.35 49.57 -11.98
C ASP A 10 -10.39 50.38 -12.72
N GLN A 11 -11.15 49.77 -13.63
CA GLN A 11 -12.24 50.46 -14.35
C GLN A 11 -13.37 50.91 -13.43
N ARG A 12 -13.72 50.10 -12.41
CA ARG A 12 -14.74 50.49 -11.41
C ARG A 12 -14.27 51.63 -10.54
N GLU A 13 -13.02 51.61 -10.12
CA GLU A 13 -12.40 52.67 -9.34
C GLU A 13 -12.35 53.98 -10.13
N GLU A 14 -11.89 53.95 -11.38
CA GLU A 14 -11.83 55.10 -12.24
C GLU A 14 -13.23 55.67 -12.53
N PHE A 15 -14.22 54.84 -12.81
CA PHE A 15 -15.59 55.23 -12.96
C PHE A 15 -16.10 55.99 -11.73
N VAL A 16 -15.90 55.44 -10.54
CA VAL A 16 -16.37 56.09 -9.28
C VAL A 16 -15.64 57.40 -9.03
N ARG A 17 -14.31 57.43 -9.25
CA ARG A 17 -13.51 58.66 -9.13
C ARG A 17 -14.06 59.80 -10.01
N LEU A 18 -14.33 59.50 -11.28
CA LEU A 18 -14.87 60.47 -12.24
C LEU A 18 -16.32 60.89 -11.91
N ALA A 19 -17.14 59.95 -11.41
CA ALA A 19 -18.54 60.18 -11.07
C ALA A 19 -18.75 61.01 -9.77
N LEU A 20 -17.69 61.13 -8.96
CA LEU A 20 -17.69 61.96 -7.73
C LEU A 20 -17.17 63.38 -7.97
N LEU A 21 -16.67 63.71 -9.16
CA LEU A 21 -16.27 65.08 -9.48
C LEU A 21 -17.49 65.99 -9.52
N GLU A 22 -17.29 67.26 -9.12
CA GLU A 22 -18.34 68.30 -9.14
C GLU A 22 -18.82 68.48 -10.57
N GLY A 23 -20.13 68.49 -10.78
CA GLY A 23 -20.73 68.64 -12.11
C GLY A 23 -20.72 67.43 -13.01
N ALA A 24 -20.28 66.27 -12.54
CA ALA A 24 -20.17 65.03 -13.35
C ALA A 24 -21.52 64.49 -13.84
N ASN A 25 -21.68 64.39 -15.18
CA ASN A 25 -22.85 63.72 -15.76
C ASN A 25 -22.72 62.19 -15.65
N ARG A 26 -23.25 61.58 -14.58
CA ARG A 26 -23.16 60.18 -14.26
C ARG A 26 -23.77 59.27 -15.33
N ARG A 27 -24.83 59.68 -16.02
CA ARG A 27 -25.45 58.91 -17.09
C ARG A 27 -24.53 58.85 -18.32
N GLU A 28 -23.86 59.92 -18.65
CA GLU A 28 -22.91 59.99 -19.75
C GLU A 28 -21.65 59.11 -19.43
N LEU A 29 -21.17 59.18 -18.21
CA LEU A 29 -20.09 58.31 -17.75
C LEU A 29 -20.46 56.83 -17.85
N CYS A 30 -21.69 56.43 -17.49
CA CYS A 30 -22.13 55.05 -17.68
C CYS A 30 -22.07 54.60 -19.14
N ARG A 31 -22.52 55.47 -20.08
CA ARG A 31 -22.40 55.15 -21.52
C ARG A 31 -20.95 55.03 -21.97
N ARG A 32 -20.07 55.90 -21.55
CA ARG A 32 -18.64 55.91 -21.86
C ARG A 32 -17.93 54.64 -21.36
N PHE A 33 -18.28 54.14 -20.17
CA PHE A 33 -17.76 52.92 -19.59
C PHE A 33 -18.49 51.64 -20.04
N GLY A 34 -19.49 51.77 -20.93
CA GLY A 34 -20.24 50.60 -21.44
C GLY A 34 -21.07 49.88 -20.38
N ILE A 35 -21.49 50.57 -19.30
CA ILE A 35 -22.25 49.98 -18.20
C ILE A 35 -23.66 50.57 -18.09
N SER A 36 -24.61 49.81 -17.53
CA SER A 36 -25.93 50.34 -17.23
C SER A 36 -25.88 51.39 -16.10
N ALA A 37 -26.85 52.35 -16.11
CA ALA A 37 -26.97 53.30 -15.02
C ALA A 37 -27.10 52.62 -13.65
N GLU A 38 -27.86 51.50 -13.59
CA GLU A 38 -28.02 50.71 -12.38
C GLU A 38 -26.66 50.16 -11.87
N ALA A 39 -25.82 49.65 -12.76
CA ALA A 39 -24.48 49.18 -12.43
C ALA A 39 -23.60 50.31 -11.92
N GLY A 40 -23.65 51.50 -12.55
CA GLY A 40 -22.91 52.68 -12.13
C GLY A 40 -23.33 53.16 -10.73
N TYR A 41 -24.62 53.30 -10.47
CA TYR A 41 -25.10 53.68 -9.14
C TYR A 41 -24.88 52.60 -8.07
N LYS A 42 -24.83 51.31 -8.43
CA LYS A 42 -24.43 50.23 -7.52
C LYS A 42 -23.00 50.42 -7.02
N TRP A 43 -22.07 50.78 -7.89
CA TRP A 43 -20.68 50.99 -7.50
C TRP A 43 -20.50 52.26 -6.67
N LEU A 44 -21.18 53.34 -7.01
CA LEU A 44 -21.18 54.56 -6.21
C LEU A 44 -21.69 54.31 -4.79
N ARG A 45 -22.83 53.64 -4.64
CA ARG A 45 -23.38 53.27 -3.32
C ARG A 45 -22.44 52.40 -2.51
N ARG A 46 -21.74 51.45 -3.16
CA ARG A 46 -20.77 50.57 -2.48
C ARG A 46 -19.57 51.36 -1.96
N PHE A 47 -19.06 52.29 -2.75
CA PHE A 47 -17.95 53.14 -2.35
C PHE A 47 -18.35 54.06 -1.20
N SER A 48 -19.50 54.73 -1.28
CA SER A 48 -20.00 55.62 -0.22
C SER A 48 -20.29 54.89 1.11
N ALA A 49 -20.47 53.57 1.09
CA ALA A 49 -20.68 52.78 2.29
C ALA A 49 -19.38 52.46 3.07
N GLY A 50 -18.21 52.97 2.64
CA GLY A 50 -16.95 52.98 3.41
C GLY A 50 -16.31 51.62 3.69
N LYS A 51 -16.52 50.59 2.83
CA LYS A 51 -15.87 49.28 2.98
C LYS A 51 -14.68 49.21 2.04
N ASP A 52 -13.51 48.86 2.54
CA ASP A 52 -12.24 48.73 1.81
C ASP A 52 -12.31 47.84 0.54
N ASP A 53 -13.36 47.05 0.38
CA ASP A 53 -13.64 46.06 -0.66
C ASP A 53 -14.66 46.58 -1.70
N GLY A 54 -14.85 47.90 -1.79
CA GLY A 54 -15.93 48.53 -2.57
C GLY A 54 -16.03 48.11 -4.04
N PHE A 55 -14.90 47.78 -4.68
CA PHE A 55 -14.81 47.46 -6.11
C PHE A 55 -14.72 45.96 -6.41
N ALA A 56 -14.54 45.10 -5.41
CA ALA A 56 -14.52 43.65 -5.60
C ALA A 56 -15.92 43.07 -5.84
N ASP A 57 -15.98 42.00 -6.62
CA ASP A 57 -17.24 41.25 -6.78
C ASP A 57 -17.59 40.56 -5.46
N ARG A 58 -18.78 40.80 -4.94
CA ARG A 58 -19.28 40.05 -3.78
C ARG A 58 -19.63 38.64 -4.17
N SER A 59 -19.40 37.72 -3.26
CA SER A 59 -19.82 36.32 -3.43
C SER A 59 -21.32 36.27 -3.77
N ARG A 60 -21.66 35.53 -4.83
CA ARG A 60 -23.05 35.28 -5.23
C ARG A 60 -23.69 34.14 -4.42
N ARG A 61 -22.97 33.62 -3.44
CA ARG A 61 -23.47 32.57 -2.56
C ARG A 61 -24.65 33.06 -1.76
N PRO A 62 -25.73 32.27 -1.65
CA PRO A 62 -26.82 32.60 -0.73
C PRO A 62 -26.30 32.80 0.71
N LEU A 63 -26.84 33.76 1.43
CA LEU A 63 -26.48 33.99 2.84
C LEU A 63 -26.91 32.83 3.74
N THR A 64 -28.00 32.12 3.36
CA THR A 64 -28.52 30.95 4.03
C THR A 64 -28.54 29.79 3.07
N SER A 65 -28.21 28.60 3.56
CA SER A 65 -28.27 27.33 2.81
C SER A 65 -29.07 26.33 3.62
N PRO A 66 -30.42 26.31 3.46
CA PRO A 66 -31.29 25.42 4.26
C PRO A 66 -30.95 23.91 4.12
N LEU A 67 -30.35 23.51 2.98
CA LEU A 67 -29.92 22.15 2.69
C LEU A 67 -28.44 21.89 3.06
N ARG A 68 -27.82 22.79 3.85
CA ARG A 68 -26.45 22.55 4.33
C ARG A 68 -26.46 21.33 5.26
N THR A 69 -25.41 20.51 5.13
CA THR A 69 -25.18 19.38 6.04
C THR A 69 -25.24 19.86 7.50
N ALA A 70 -25.96 19.13 8.33
CA ALA A 70 -26.10 19.45 9.75
C ALA A 70 -24.72 19.50 10.43
N SER A 71 -24.57 20.42 11.38
CA SER A 71 -23.26 20.71 12.01
C SER A 71 -22.66 19.48 12.71
N ASP A 72 -23.49 18.67 13.36
CA ASP A 72 -23.07 17.44 14.03
C ASP A 72 -22.51 16.38 13.06
N VAL A 73 -23.14 16.23 11.88
CA VAL A 73 -22.67 15.35 10.80
C VAL A 73 -21.34 15.87 10.23
N GLU A 74 -21.24 17.19 10.04
CA GLU A 74 -20.01 17.84 9.56
C GLU A 74 -18.86 17.61 10.56
N GLN A 75 -19.10 17.79 11.85
CA GLN A 75 -18.11 17.54 12.90
C GLN A 75 -17.65 16.09 12.96
N ARG A 76 -18.54 15.11 12.82
CA ARG A 76 -18.16 13.68 12.76
C ARG A 76 -17.26 13.38 11.56
N ILE A 77 -17.58 13.93 10.38
CA ILE A 77 -16.73 13.80 9.19
C ILE A 77 -15.34 14.35 9.44
N LEU A 78 -15.24 15.52 10.05
CA LEU A 78 -13.98 16.19 10.35
C LEU A 78 -13.18 15.45 11.42
N ALA A 79 -13.83 14.89 12.43
CA ALA A 79 -13.20 14.08 13.48
C ALA A 79 -12.50 12.84 12.89
N VAL A 80 -13.23 12.06 12.06
CA VAL A 80 -12.63 10.89 11.38
C VAL A 80 -11.49 11.31 10.44
N ARG A 81 -11.62 12.46 9.75
CA ARG A 81 -10.55 12.97 8.88
C ARG A 81 -9.32 13.42 9.67
N ALA A 82 -9.49 13.99 10.86
CA ALA A 82 -8.39 14.39 11.74
C ALA A 82 -7.64 13.16 12.28
N GLU A 83 -8.36 12.10 12.65
CA GLU A 83 -7.77 10.84 13.11
C GLU A 83 -7.06 10.09 11.96
N HIS A 84 -7.62 10.16 10.75
CA HIS A 84 -7.12 9.45 9.57
C HIS A 84 -6.92 10.42 8.39
N PRO A 85 -5.83 11.20 8.37
CA PRO A 85 -5.62 12.28 7.39
C PRO A 85 -5.60 11.82 5.92
N ALA A 86 -5.28 10.55 5.64
CA ALA A 86 -5.25 10.00 4.29
C ALA A 86 -6.60 9.39 3.83
N TRP A 87 -7.65 9.42 4.67
CA TRP A 87 -8.93 8.82 4.28
C TRP A 87 -9.82 9.81 3.53
N GLY A 88 -10.21 9.45 2.32
CA GLY A 88 -11.15 10.22 1.52
C GLY A 88 -12.62 9.95 1.88
N ALA A 89 -13.51 10.71 1.27
CA ALA A 89 -14.96 10.71 1.54
C ALA A 89 -15.61 9.31 1.58
N ARG A 90 -15.21 8.40 0.67
CA ARG A 90 -15.77 7.03 0.63
C ARG A 90 -15.47 6.23 1.89
N LYS A 91 -14.21 6.30 2.39
CA LYS A 91 -13.81 5.58 3.60
C LYS A 91 -14.48 6.18 4.84
N ILE A 92 -14.46 7.51 4.96
CA ILE A 92 -15.08 8.23 6.10
C ILE A 92 -16.57 7.90 6.18
N LYS A 93 -17.29 7.98 5.07
CA LYS A 93 -18.70 7.61 5.00
C LYS A 93 -18.92 6.16 5.46
N ALA A 94 -18.14 5.20 4.93
CA ALA A 94 -18.29 3.80 5.25
C ALA A 94 -18.03 3.48 6.74
N VAL A 95 -17.09 4.17 7.38
CA VAL A 95 -16.85 4.01 8.82
C VAL A 95 -18.00 4.54 9.62
N LEU A 96 -18.46 5.77 9.36
CA LEU A 96 -19.55 6.39 10.10
C LEU A 96 -20.88 5.63 9.93
N GLU A 97 -21.15 5.09 8.73
CA GLU A 97 -22.32 4.22 8.51
C GLU A 97 -22.23 2.89 9.27
N ARG A 98 -21.04 2.29 9.31
CA ARG A 98 -20.80 1.08 10.12
C ARG A 98 -21.00 1.35 11.62
N ASP A 99 -20.66 2.53 12.07
CA ASP A 99 -20.83 2.96 13.46
C ASP A 99 -22.29 3.41 13.77
N GLY A 100 -23.22 3.20 12.84
CA GLY A 100 -24.65 3.45 13.02
C GLY A 100 -25.11 4.88 12.73
N HIS A 101 -24.25 5.71 12.13
CA HIS A 101 -24.62 7.08 11.79
C HIS A 101 -25.26 7.18 10.40
N GLY A 102 -26.40 7.86 10.30
CA GLY A 102 -26.99 8.22 9.01
C GLY A 102 -26.10 9.23 8.28
N MET A 103 -25.57 8.84 7.12
CA MET A 103 -24.63 9.67 6.37
C MET A 103 -25.22 10.15 5.05
N PRO A 104 -24.90 11.40 4.63
CA PRO A 104 -25.30 11.91 3.33
C PRO A 104 -24.54 11.21 2.20
N ALA A 105 -24.88 11.55 0.95
CA ALA A 105 -24.19 11.05 -0.22
C ALA A 105 -22.67 11.30 -0.16
N CYS A 106 -21.87 10.41 -0.74
CA CYS A 106 -20.40 10.52 -0.75
C CYS A 106 -19.91 11.84 -1.34
N SER A 107 -20.62 12.40 -2.34
CA SER A 107 -20.35 13.72 -2.91
C SER A 107 -20.52 14.84 -1.87
N THR A 108 -21.51 14.74 -0.99
CA THR A 108 -21.72 15.70 0.10
C THR A 108 -20.57 15.62 1.12
N VAL A 109 -20.16 14.40 1.52
CA VAL A 109 -18.98 14.21 2.40
C VAL A 109 -17.73 14.81 1.75
N HIS A 110 -17.52 14.59 0.44
CA HIS A 110 -16.41 15.19 -0.30
C HIS A 110 -16.48 16.73 -0.29
N GLN A 111 -17.66 17.32 -0.47
CA GLN A 111 -17.84 18.77 -0.42
C GLN A 111 -17.58 19.34 0.97
N VAL A 112 -17.91 18.63 2.04
CA VAL A 112 -17.54 19.00 3.41
C VAL A 112 -16.02 19.08 3.53
N LEU A 113 -15.30 18.02 3.15
CA LEU A 113 -13.82 17.99 3.20
C LEU A 113 -13.20 19.09 2.34
N LYS A 114 -13.74 19.34 1.13
CA LYS A 114 -13.26 20.38 0.23
C LYS A 114 -13.44 21.77 0.82
N ARG A 115 -14.59 22.04 1.44
CA ARG A 115 -14.91 23.32 2.09
C ARG A 115 -13.96 23.65 3.24
N HIS A 116 -13.46 22.64 3.93
CA HIS A 116 -12.47 22.77 5.01
C HIS A 116 -11.02 22.68 4.52
N GLY A 117 -10.76 22.70 3.19
CA GLY A 117 -9.41 22.68 2.65
C GLY A 117 -8.68 21.35 2.81
N LEU A 118 -9.41 20.25 3.11
CA LEU A 118 -8.84 18.94 3.42
C LEU A 118 -8.70 18.02 2.19
N ILE A 119 -8.98 18.52 0.98
CA ILE A 119 -8.76 17.81 -0.28
C ILE A 119 -7.58 18.46 -0.99
N LEU A 120 -6.52 17.71 -1.16
CA LEU A 120 -5.40 18.08 -2.01
C LEU A 120 -5.70 17.65 -3.45
N PRO A 121 -5.28 18.42 -4.47
CA PRO A 121 -5.35 17.99 -5.86
C PRO A 121 -4.43 16.77 -6.05
N GLU A 122 -5.01 15.60 -6.28
CA GLU A 122 -4.24 14.40 -6.63
C GLU A 122 -4.22 14.21 -8.14
N PRO A 123 -3.08 13.81 -8.74
CA PRO A 123 -3.07 13.32 -10.10
C PRO A 123 -3.89 12.03 -10.18
N SER A 124 -4.82 11.97 -11.10
CA SER A 124 -5.63 10.77 -11.37
C SER A 124 -4.73 9.65 -11.91
N GLY A 125 -4.53 8.60 -11.11
CA GLY A 125 -3.85 7.39 -11.57
C GLY A 125 -4.78 6.52 -12.43
N GLU A 126 -4.22 5.88 -13.46
CA GLU A 126 -4.97 4.91 -14.27
C GLU A 126 -5.47 3.72 -13.43
N PRO A 127 -6.71 3.27 -13.65
CA PRO A 127 -7.22 2.07 -12.99
C PRO A 127 -6.50 0.81 -13.50
N ALA A 128 -6.15 -0.10 -12.59
CA ALA A 128 -5.55 -1.37 -12.96
C ALA A 128 -6.49 -2.20 -13.86
N ARG A 129 -6.01 -2.59 -15.05
CA ARG A 129 -6.80 -3.27 -16.09
C ARG A 129 -7.08 -4.75 -15.80
N LEU A 130 -6.21 -5.43 -15.06
CA LEU A 130 -6.36 -6.84 -14.71
C LEU A 130 -6.28 -7.02 -13.19
N ARG A 131 -7.23 -7.79 -12.63
CA ARG A 131 -7.27 -8.09 -11.20
C ARG A 131 -7.17 -9.61 -11.02
N PHE A 132 -6.06 -10.04 -10.45
CA PHE A 132 -5.92 -11.38 -9.90
C PHE A 132 -6.29 -11.34 -8.40
N GLU A 133 -7.01 -12.35 -7.92
CA GLU A 133 -7.31 -12.56 -6.50
C GLU A 133 -7.33 -14.05 -6.24
N ALA A 134 -6.67 -14.51 -5.17
CA ALA A 134 -6.73 -15.88 -4.71
C ALA A 134 -8.15 -16.25 -4.26
N GLU A 135 -8.54 -17.51 -4.40
CA GLU A 135 -9.92 -17.96 -4.15
C GLU A 135 -10.29 -17.93 -2.67
N ALA A 136 -9.34 -18.25 -1.79
CA ALA A 136 -9.56 -18.29 -0.35
C ALA A 136 -8.42 -17.61 0.44
N PRO A 137 -8.68 -17.18 1.70
CA PRO A 137 -7.63 -16.70 2.57
C PRO A 137 -6.59 -17.81 2.82
N ASN A 138 -5.33 -17.40 2.89
CA ASN A 138 -4.13 -18.25 3.04
C ASN A 138 -3.77 -19.13 1.83
N ASP A 139 -4.46 -19.04 0.70
CA ASP A 139 -4.01 -19.67 -0.54
C ASP A 139 -2.73 -19.03 -1.04
N LEU A 140 -2.64 -17.72 -0.93
CA LEU A 140 -1.48 -16.95 -1.37
C LEU A 140 -1.24 -15.75 -0.44
N TRP A 141 -0.06 -15.69 0.15
CA TRP A 141 0.42 -14.47 0.78
C TRP A 141 1.42 -13.77 -0.13
N GLN A 142 1.33 -12.46 -0.22
CA GLN A 142 2.34 -11.64 -0.88
C GLN A 142 3.28 -11.07 0.18
N MET A 143 4.58 -11.34 0.05
CA MET A 143 5.61 -10.90 0.97
C MET A 143 6.64 -10.05 0.24
N ASP A 144 6.97 -8.90 0.84
CA ASP A 144 7.90 -7.95 0.23
C ASP A 144 8.55 -7.06 1.29
N PHE A 145 9.70 -6.49 0.97
CA PHE A 145 10.28 -5.37 1.69
C PHE A 145 9.87 -4.06 1.02
N LYS A 146 9.49 -3.08 1.83
CA LYS A 146 9.17 -1.74 1.30
C LYS A 146 10.42 -0.95 0.86
N GLY A 147 11.57 -1.57 0.83
CA GLY A 147 12.84 -0.87 0.72
C GLY A 147 13.34 -0.41 2.10
N HIS A 148 14.16 0.63 2.14
CA HIS A 148 14.70 1.09 3.43
C HIS A 148 14.52 2.60 3.63
N SER A 149 14.45 3.01 4.91
CA SER A 149 14.48 4.40 5.35
C SER A 149 15.44 4.56 6.53
N ARG A 150 15.81 5.79 6.87
CA ARG A 150 16.61 6.09 8.07
C ARG A 150 15.69 6.47 9.21
N LEU A 151 15.98 5.96 10.39
CA LEU A 151 15.37 6.36 11.66
C LEU A 151 16.09 7.57 12.27
N GLY A 152 15.47 8.19 13.27
CA GLY A 152 16.04 9.36 13.95
C GLY A 152 17.37 9.08 14.67
N ASP A 153 17.58 7.84 15.13
CA ASP A 153 18.84 7.36 15.72
C ASP A 153 19.92 7.00 14.68
N GLY A 154 19.65 7.21 13.38
CA GLY A 154 20.54 6.92 12.27
C GLY A 154 20.52 5.47 11.79
N SER A 155 19.85 4.55 12.48
CA SER A 155 19.71 3.16 12.06
C SER A 155 18.85 3.02 10.80
N ARG A 156 19.00 1.90 10.08
CA ARG A 156 18.19 1.59 8.89
C ARG A 156 16.98 0.77 9.26
N LEU A 157 15.85 1.15 8.72
CA LEU A 157 14.57 0.47 8.85
C LEU A 157 14.22 -0.20 7.52
N HIS A 158 14.03 -1.52 7.55
CA HIS A 158 13.57 -2.33 6.43
C HIS A 158 12.21 -2.95 6.78
N PRO A 159 11.08 -2.32 6.41
CA PRO A 159 9.76 -2.86 6.73
C PRO A 159 9.48 -4.14 5.94
N LEU A 160 9.34 -5.27 6.66
CA LEU A 160 8.85 -6.52 6.10
C LEU A 160 7.33 -6.53 6.13
N THR A 161 6.71 -6.74 4.99
CA THR A 161 5.26 -6.76 4.80
C THR A 161 4.80 -8.12 4.31
N VAL A 162 3.70 -8.64 4.87
CA VAL A 162 3.01 -9.82 4.36
C VAL A 162 1.53 -9.51 4.28
N ILE A 163 0.93 -9.76 3.12
CA ILE A 163 -0.48 -9.48 2.85
C ILE A 163 -1.14 -10.75 2.32
N ASP A 164 -2.26 -11.12 2.88
CA ASP A 164 -3.12 -12.16 2.31
C ASP A 164 -3.78 -11.66 1.03
N ASP A 165 -3.59 -12.39 -0.06
CA ASP A 165 -4.01 -11.97 -1.41
C ASP A 165 -5.52 -11.89 -1.55
N HIS A 166 -6.28 -12.78 -0.90
CA HIS A 166 -7.73 -12.83 -0.93
C HIS A 166 -8.38 -11.73 -0.11
N SER A 167 -8.03 -11.65 1.17
CA SER A 167 -8.68 -10.77 2.15
C SER A 167 -8.05 -9.38 2.26
N ARG A 168 -6.85 -9.18 1.75
CA ARG A 168 -6.00 -8.00 2.00
C ARG A 168 -5.57 -7.85 3.46
N TYR A 169 -5.81 -8.86 4.27
CA TYR A 169 -5.37 -8.87 5.66
C TYR A 169 -3.85 -8.89 5.75
N VAL A 170 -3.30 -8.17 6.71
CA VAL A 170 -1.86 -8.04 6.94
C VAL A 170 -1.46 -8.88 8.16
N PRO A 171 -1.08 -10.16 7.99
CA PRO A 171 -0.61 -10.98 9.11
C PRO A 171 0.73 -10.49 9.66
N CYS A 172 1.58 -9.87 8.84
CA CYS A 172 2.87 -9.35 9.26
C CYS A 172 3.15 -7.95 8.74
N LEU A 173 3.55 -7.06 9.64
CA LEU A 173 4.22 -5.79 9.36
C LEU A 173 5.32 -5.62 10.41
N LYS A 174 6.58 -5.86 10.00
CA LYS A 174 7.71 -5.95 10.93
C LYS A 174 8.78 -4.92 10.59
N ALA A 175 9.20 -4.17 11.60
CA ALA A 175 10.37 -3.32 11.52
C ALA A 175 11.63 -4.19 11.70
N LEU A 176 12.49 -4.24 10.67
CA LEU A 176 13.74 -5.00 10.68
C LEU A 176 14.92 -4.07 10.43
N GLY A 177 16.10 -4.45 10.94
CA GLY A 177 17.36 -3.74 10.72
C GLY A 177 18.03 -4.10 9.39
N GLY A 178 17.57 -5.17 8.73
CA GLY A 178 18.13 -5.63 7.46
C GLY A 178 17.22 -6.62 6.76
N GLU A 179 17.59 -6.99 5.55
CA GLU A 179 16.86 -7.94 4.71
C GLU A 179 17.53 -9.33 4.77
N THR A 180 17.65 -9.88 6.00
CA THR A 180 18.32 -11.16 6.22
C THR A 180 17.32 -12.31 6.36
N GLY A 181 17.68 -13.49 5.82
CA GLY A 181 16.85 -14.70 5.95
C GLY A 181 16.61 -15.14 7.40
N VAL A 182 17.51 -14.78 8.32
CA VAL A 182 17.39 -15.10 9.75
C VAL A 182 16.28 -14.26 10.38
N GLU A 183 16.29 -12.95 10.15
CA GLU A 183 15.28 -12.03 10.69
C GLU A 183 13.90 -12.32 10.11
N VAL A 184 13.83 -12.56 8.80
CA VAL A 184 12.58 -12.91 8.12
C VAL A 184 12.02 -14.23 8.64
N LYS A 185 12.87 -15.26 8.81
CA LYS A 185 12.46 -16.54 9.38
C LYS A 185 11.93 -16.38 10.80
N ALA A 186 12.59 -15.60 11.65
CA ALA A 186 12.14 -15.32 13.01
C ALA A 186 10.79 -14.60 13.04
N ALA A 187 10.59 -13.61 12.15
CA ALA A 187 9.33 -12.90 12.03
C ALA A 187 8.20 -13.85 11.56
N LEU A 188 8.43 -14.60 10.49
CA LEU A 188 7.43 -15.54 9.95
C LEU A 188 7.10 -16.69 10.90
N THR A 189 8.05 -17.18 11.69
CA THR A 189 7.77 -18.22 12.69
C THR A 189 6.66 -17.76 13.64
N ARG A 190 6.76 -16.55 14.19
CA ARG A 190 5.74 -15.97 15.05
C ARG A 190 4.40 -15.73 14.32
N VAL A 191 4.46 -15.34 13.07
CA VAL A 191 3.26 -15.16 12.24
C VAL A 191 2.57 -16.49 12.00
N PHE A 192 3.31 -17.54 11.69
CA PHE A 192 2.78 -18.88 11.46
C PHE A 192 2.21 -19.52 12.73
N GLU A 193 2.78 -19.22 13.89
CA GLU A 193 2.23 -19.66 15.19
C GLU A 193 0.85 -19.05 15.46
N VAL A 194 0.60 -17.81 15.03
CA VAL A 194 -0.66 -17.09 15.25
C VAL A 194 -1.68 -17.35 14.15
N HIS A 195 -1.24 -17.32 12.90
CA HIS A 195 -2.12 -17.32 11.73
C HIS A 195 -2.15 -18.66 10.98
N GLY A 196 -1.32 -19.64 11.36
CA GLY A 196 -1.12 -20.87 10.60
C GLY A 196 -0.30 -20.65 9.31
N LEU A 197 -0.11 -21.73 8.55
CA LEU A 197 0.70 -21.74 7.35
C LEU A 197 -0.13 -21.45 6.10
N PRO A 198 0.29 -20.54 5.22
CA PRO A 198 -0.32 -20.39 3.90
C PRO A 198 0.05 -21.58 3.00
N LEU A 199 -0.65 -21.73 1.89
CA LEU A 199 -0.25 -22.69 0.86
C LEU A 199 0.97 -22.17 0.09
N ARG A 200 0.97 -20.89 -0.27
CA ARG A 200 2.00 -20.28 -1.10
C ARG A 200 2.37 -18.88 -0.62
N ILE A 201 3.62 -18.53 -0.84
CA ILE A 201 4.10 -17.16 -0.63
C ILE A 201 4.68 -16.64 -1.94
N PHE A 202 4.16 -15.51 -2.42
CA PHE A 202 4.66 -14.80 -3.58
C PHE A 202 5.68 -13.74 -3.14
N THR A 203 6.88 -13.78 -3.76
CA THR A 203 7.97 -12.83 -3.49
C THR A 203 8.57 -12.35 -4.82
N ASP A 204 9.45 -11.37 -4.73
CA ASP A 204 10.36 -11.07 -5.83
C ASP A 204 11.50 -12.09 -5.92
N ASN A 205 12.48 -11.82 -6.81
CA ASN A 205 13.67 -12.64 -6.99
C ASN A 205 14.86 -12.16 -6.12
N GLY A 206 14.65 -11.18 -5.25
CA GLY A 206 15.70 -10.60 -4.40
C GLY A 206 16.04 -11.46 -3.19
N ASN A 207 17.12 -11.07 -2.50
CA ASN A 207 17.43 -11.63 -1.19
C ASN A 207 16.33 -11.24 -0.16
N PRO A 208 16.03 -12.10 0.82
CA PRO A 208 16.65 -13.39 1.14
C PRO A 208 15.95 -14.61 0.49
N TRP A 209 14.91 -14.43 -0.32
CA TRP A 209 14.09 -15.51 -0.87
C TRP A 209 14.57 -16.04 -2.20
N GLY A 210 15.18 -15.19 -3.05
CA GLY A 210 15.88 -15.59 -4.27
C GLY A 210 17.39 -15.59 -4.04
N GLY A 211 18.12 -16.53 -4.66
CA GLY A 211 19.57 -16.50 -4.65
C GLY A 211 20.10 -15.49 -5.66
N SER A 212 21.11 -14.70 -5.27
CA SER A 212 21.91 -13.92 -6.21
C SER A 212 22.59 -14.84 -7.24
N GLN A 213 22.71 -14.42 -8.50
CA GLN A 213 23.41 -15.13 -9.57
C GLN A 213 22.88 -16.54 -9.91
N GLY A 214 21.54 -16.71 -10.00
CA GLY A 214 20.95 -17.96 -10.51
C GLY A 214 20.82 -19.09 -9.49
N ASN A 215 21.26 -18.94 -8.26
CA ASN A 215 21.05 -19.91 -7.21
C ASN A 215 19.59 -19.85 -6.72
N ARG A 216 18.75 -20.74 -7.23
CA ARG A 216 17.31 -20.84 -6.88
C ARG A 216 17.06 -21.31 -5.44
N TRP A 217 18.10 -21.79 -4.73
CA TRP A 217 17.95 -22.47 -3.44
C TRP A 217 18.60 -21.68 -2.32
N THR A 218 17.78 -21.25 -1.36
CA THR A 218 18.25 -20.63 -0.11
C THR A 218 17.81 -21.49 1.08
N LYS A 219 18.53 -21.39 2.21
CA LYS A 219 18.14 -22.06 3.46
C LYS A 219 16.73 -21.64 3.89
N PHE A 220 16.33 -20.42 3.61
CA PHE A 220 15.01 -19.91 3.87
C PHE A 220 13.94 -20.64 3.04
N ARG A 221 14.19 -20.83 1.74
CA ARG A 221 13.30 -21.58 0.85
C ARG A 221 13.17 -23.04 1.28
N VAL A 222 14.28 -23.70 1.61
CA VAL A 222 14.26 -25.08 2.11
C VAL A 222 13.43 -25.20 3.39
N TRP A 223 13.57 -24.22 4.30
CA TRP A 223 12.75 -24.17 5.51
C TRP A 223 11.25 -24.07 5.21
N LEU A 224 10.83 -23.21 4.27
CA LEU A 224 9.42 -23.09 3.87
C LEU A 224 8.91 -24.39 3.22
N LEU A 225 9.72 -25.05 2.37
CA LEU A 225 9.34 -26.33 1.78
C LEU A 225 9.15 -27.43 2.83
N LYS A 226 9.95 -27.44 3.90
CA LYS A 226 9.74 -28.36 5.06
C LYS A 226 8.44 -28.10 5.81
N LEU A 227 7.91 -26.88 5.73
CA LEU A 227 6.59 -26.51 6.25
C LEU A 227 5.47 -26.78 5.25
N GLY A 228 5.78 -27.25 4.04
CA GLY A 228 4.81 -27.42 2.97
C GLY A 228 4.27 -26.09 2.44
N VAL A 229 5.07 -25.02 2.50
CA VAL A 229 4.77 -23.70 1.95
C VAL A 229 5.60 -23.51 0.69
N GLU A 230 4.93 -23.31 -0.44
CA GLU A 230 5.58 -23.07 -1.73
C GLU A 230 5.96 -21.60 -1.90
N ILE A 231 7.17 -21.32 -2.40
CA ILE A 231 7.55 -19.99 -2.85
C ILE A 231 7.31 -19.86 -4.34
N ILE A 232 6.54 -18.84 -4.72
CA ILE A 232 6.31 -18.42 -6.11
C ILE A 232 7.03 -17.10 -6.32
N HIS A 233 7.86 -17.05 -7.35
CA HIS A 233 8.55 -15.81 -7.73
C HIS A 233 7.81 -15.08 -8.86
N SER A 234 7.91 -13.75 -8.88
CA SER A 234 7.41 -12.95 -9.99
C SER A 234 8.12 -13.36 -11.28
N ARG A 235 7.34 -13.49 -12.37
CA ARG A 235 7.96 -13.59 -13.70
C ARG A 235 8.68 -12.27 -14.00
N PRO A 236 9.89 -12.32 -14.62
CA PRO A 236 10.55 -11.11 -15.09
C PRO A 236 9.58 -10.30 -15.97
N TYR A 237 9.55 -8.98 -15.79
CA TYR A 237 8.75 -8.03 -16.59
C TYR A 237 7.21 -8.16 -16.48
N HIS A 238 6.65 -8.78 -15.42
CA HIS A 238 5.22 -8.77 -15.13
C HIS A 238 4.89 -7.94 -13.86
N PRO A 239 4.83 -6.60 -13.92
CA PRO A 239 4.61 -5.72 -12.77
C PRO A 239 3.20 -5.86 -12.16
N GLN A 240 2.23 -6.40 -12.89
CA GLN A 240 0.84 -6.51 -12.45
C GLN A 240 0.64 -7.39 -11.20
N SER A 241 1.54 -8.34 -10.95
CA SER A 241 1.49 -9.22 -9.77
C SER A 241 1.79 -8.48 -8.46
N ARG A 242 2.44 -7.32 -8.49
CA ARG A 242 2.89 -6.54 -7.33
C ARG A 242 1.95 -5.38 -6.95
N GLY A 243 0.97 -5.06 -7.78
CA GLY A 243 0.11 -3.89 -7.58
C GLY A 243 -0.62 -3.84 -6.23
N LYS A 244 -0.78 -4.98 -5.54
CA LYS A 244 -1.35 -5.03 -4.20
C LYS A 244 -0.35 -4.58 -3.14
N ASN A 245 0.90 -5.06 -3.20
CA ASN A 245 1.98 -4.61 -2.32
C ASN A 245 2.29 -3.13 -2.52
N GLU A 246 2.39 -2.68 -3.77
CA GLU A 246 2.62 -1.27 -4.09
C GLU A 246 1.53 -0.36 -3.51
N ARG A 247 0.27 -0.75 -3.65
CA ARG A 247 -0.85 -0.01 -3.06
C ARG A 247 -0.83 -0.04 -1.54
N PHE A 248 -0.45 -1.17 -0.95
CA PHE A 248 -0.28 -1.29 0.49
C PHE A 248 0.86 -0.40 0.98
N HIS A 249 2.02 -0.45 0.34
CA HIS A 249 3.17 0.38 0.67
C HIS A 249 2.85 1.88 0.55
N ARG A 250 2.13 2.29 -0.50
CA ARG A 250 1.64 3.68 -0.63
C ARG A 250 0.75 4.06 0.55
N SER A 251 -0.20 3.20 0.93
CA SER A 251 -1.07 3.47 2.09
C SER A 251 -0.26 3.56 3.39
N MET A 252 0.76 2.74 3.55
CA MET A 252 1.67 2.79 4.72
C MET A 252 2.49 4.08 4.74
N ASP A 253 2.95 4.56 3.58
CA ASP A 253 3.63 5.85 3.48
C ASP A 253 2.72 6.99 3.91
N GLU A 254 1.54 7.06 3.32
CA GLU A 254 0.57 8.14 3.57
C GLU A 254 0.04 8.13 5.01
N GLU A 255 -0.15 6.95 5.60
CA GLU A 255 -0.85 6.77 6.87
C GLU A 255 0.09 6.54 8.07
N VAL A 256 1.41 6.30 7.84
CA VAL A 256 2.40 6.05 8.92
C VAL A 256 3.71 6.81 8.69
N MET A 257 4.42 6.49 7.59
CA MET A 257 5.81 6.91 7.41
C MET A 257 5.94 8.43 7.22
N SER A 258 4.96 9.07 6.56
CA SER A 258 4.96 10.50 6.28
C SER A 258 4.31 11.36 7.36
N LEU A 259 3.61 10.76 8.34
CA LEU A 259 2.90 11.52 9.37
C LEU A 259 3.85 12.08 10.44
N ARG A 260 4.90 11.36 10.79
CA ARG A 260 5.91 11.77 11.75
C ARG A 260 7.23 11.04 11.55
N PRO A 261 8.36 11.65 11.90
CA PRO A 261 9.63 10.95 11.98
C PRO A 261 9.56 9.78 12.97
N LEU A 262 10.08 8.63 12.60
CA LEU A 262 10.23 7.48 13.49
C LEU A 262 11.62 7.54 14.12
N ALA A 263 11.67 7.57 15.46
CA ALA A 263 12.91 7.83 16.19
C ALA A 263 13.81 6.60 16.27
N THR A 264 13.24 5.45 16.61
CA THR A 264 13.98 4.18 16.84
C THR A 264 13.24 3.01 16.22
N MET A 265 13.88 1.84 16.15
CA MET A 265 13.27 0.59 15.70
C MET A 265 12.05 0.20 16.54
N ALA A 266 12.11 0.41 17.85
CA ALA A 266 10.99 0.13 18.74
C ALA A 266 9.80 1.08 18.49
N ASP A 267 10.06 2.36 18.23
CA ASP A 267 9.04 3.33 17.87
C ASP A 267 8.41 2.99 16.52
N ALA A 268 9.21 2.60 15.52
CA ALA A 268 8.73 2.13 14.24
C ALA A 268 7.82 0.89 14.39
N GLN A 269 8.24 -0.11 15.18
CA GLN A 269 7.43 -1.30 15.40
C GLN A 269 6.11 -0.98 16.09
N LYS A 270 6.11 -0.09 17.08
CA LYS A 270 4.88 0.35 17.78
C LYS A 270 3.92 1.04 16.82
N ALA A 271 4.42 1.91 15.94
CA ALA A 271 3.62 2.58 14.93
C ALA A 271 3.04 1.56 13.91
N PHE A 272 3.83 0.60 13.49
CA PHE A 272 3.42 -0.47 12.58
C PHE A 272 2.36 -1.39 13.18
N ASP A 273 2.51 -1.77 14.45
CA ASP A 273 1.54 -2.62 15.14
C ASP A 273 0.20 -1.91 15.30
N HIS A 274 0.22 -0.63 15.69
CA HIS A 274 -0.99 0.19 15.78
C HIS A 274 -1.67 0.31 14.42
N TRP A 275 -0.94 0.72 13.39
CA TRP A 275 -1.51 0.91 12.05
C TRP A 275 -2.00 -0.40 11.45
N ARG A 276 -1.32 -1.52 11.67
CA ARG A 276 -1.75 -2.86 11.24
C ARG A 276 -3.11 -3.23 11.84
N GLN A 277 -3.37 -2.87 13.11
CA GLN A 277 -4.68 -3.04 13.72
C GLN A 277 -5.75 -2.16 13.04
N VAL A 278 -5.45 -0.89 12.83
CA VAL A 278 -6.34 0.02 12.09
C VAL A 278 -6.62 -0.50 10.68
N TYR A 279 -5.56 -0.88 9.95
CA TYR A 279 -5.67 -1.39 8.58
C TYR A 279 -6.53 -2.64 8.49
N ASN A 280 -6.33 -3.61 9.37
CA ASN A 280 -7.04 -4.88 9.34
C ASN A 280 -8.50 -4.78 9.82
N HIS A 281 -8.78 -3.96 10.84
CA HIS A 281 -10.05 -4.01 11.56
C HIS A 281 -10.91 -2.75 11.40
N GLN A 282 -10.34 -1.63 11.01
CA GLN A 282 -11.06 -0.35 10.94
C GLN A 282 -11.12 0.23 9.53
N ARG A 283 -10.03 0.15 8.77
CA ARG A 283 -9.87 0.79 7.47
C ARG A 283 -10.76 0.17 6.38
N PRO A 284 -11.69 0.92 5.78
CA PRO A 284 -12.47 0.43 4.65
C PRO A 284 -11.59 0.23 3.41
N HIS A 285 -11.78 -0.89 2.74
CA HIS A 285 -10.99 -1.27 1.57
C HIS A 285 -11.81 -1.27 0.29
N ALA A 286 -11.47 -0.44 -0.69
CA ALA A 286 -12.26 -0.30 -1.92
C ALA A 286 -12.40 -1.63 -2.69
N ALA A 287 -11.34 -2.46 -2.74
CA ALA A 287 -11.37 -3.77 -3.39
C ALA A 287 -12.27 -4.79 -2.68
N LEU A 288 -12.66 -4.53 -1.42
CA LEU A 288 -13.53 -5.38 -0.61
C LEU A 288 -14.95 -4.80 -0.46
N GLY A 289 -15.36 -3.90 -1.36
CA GLY A 289 -16.65 -3.22 -1.25
C GLY A 289 -16.74 -2.35 0.00
N LEU A 290 -15.65 -1.71 0.40
CA LEU A 290 -15.50 -0.88 1.61
C LEU A 290 -15.60 -1.65 2.93
N LYS A 291 -15.59 -2.98 2.90
CA LYS A 291 -15.43 -3.80 4.11
C LYS A 291 -13.97 -3.77 4.58
N VAL A 292 -13.75 -4.14 5.85
CA VAL A 292 -12.41 -4.27 6.43
C VAL A 292 -11.77 -5.61 6.08
N PRO A 293 -10.44 -5.72 5.96
CA PRO A 293 -9.73 -6.97 5.66
C PRO A 293 -10.10 -8.13 6.60
N ALA A 294 -10.22 -7.88 7.88
CA ALA A 294 -10.58 -8.89 8.89
C ALA A 294 -11.93 -9.55 8.64
N SER A 295 -12.88 -8.89 7.93
CA SER A 295 -14.16 -9.47 7.60
C SER A 295 -14.11 -10.64 6.61
N ARG A 296 -12.98 -10.77 5.87
CA ARG A 296 -12.74 -11.84 4.87
C ARG A 296 -11.61 -12.77 5.26
N TYR A 297 -10.91 -12.50 6.35
CA TYR A 297 -9.77 -13.27 6.81
C TYR A 297 -10.18 -14.26 7.90
N ARG A 298 -9.56 -15.42 7.88
CA ARG A 298 -9.54 -16.40 8.97
C ARG A 298 -8.16 -17.07 9.00
N PRO A 299 -7.62 -17.42 10.17
CA PRO A 299 -6.37 -18.17 10.28
C PRO A 299 -6.42 -19.48 9.49
N SER A 300 -5.26 -19.92 9.00
CA SER A 300 -5.13 -21.20 8.32
C SER A 300 -5.30 -22.36 9.32
N PRO A 301 -6.00 -23.43 8.94
CA PRO A 301 -6.07 -24.64 9.76
C PRO A 301 -4.73 -25.40 9.81
N ARG A 302 -3.78 -25.06 8.94
CA ARG A 302 -2.44 -25.67 8.91
C ARG A 302 -1.57 -25.03 10.00
N ALA A 303 -1.51 -25.65 11.16
CA ALA A 303 -0.74 -25.12 12.30
C ALA A 303 0.77 -25.18 12.05
N MET A 304 1.51 -24.24 12.64
CA MET A 304 2.97 -24.28 12.67
C MET A 304 3.43 -25.51 13.48
N PRO A 305 4.21 -26.46 12.91
CA PRO A 305 4.63 -27.64 13.62
C PRO A 305 5.75 -27.30 14.64
N ARG A 306 5.69 -27.91 15.81
CA ARG A 306 6.74 -27.74 16.84
C ARG A 306 8.10 -28.27 16.38
N LYS A 307 8.12 -29.31 15.54
CA LYS A 307 9.31 -29.91 14.96
C LYS A 307 9.13 -30.02 13.44
N LEU A 308 10.12 -29.57 12.70
CA LEU A 308 10.12 -29.72 11.24
C LEU A 308 10.25 -31.19 10.87
N ALA A 309 9.34 -31.68 10.06
CA ALA A 309 9.41 -33.03 9.52
C ALA A 309 10.51 -33.13 8.45
N GLU A 310 11.16 -34.27 8.36
CA GLU A 310 11.96 -34.61 7.19
C GLU A 310 11.02 -34.86 6.00
N PRO A 311 11.48 -34.59 4.75
CA PRO A 311 10.70 -34.92 3.58
C PRO A 311 10.44 -36.43 3.52
N LEU A 312 9.19 -36.80 3.28
CA LEU A 312 8.80 -38.18 3.05
C LEU A 312 9.11 -38.56 1.60
N TYR A 313 9.66 -39.73 1.43
CA TYR A 313 9.93 -40.35 0.12
C TYR A 313 9.21 -41.68 0.04
N GLU A 314 8.80 -42.08 -1.17
CA GLU A 314 8.20 -43.39 -1.42
C GLU A 314 9.13 -44.51 -1.00
N GLU A 315 8.55 -45.61 -0.54
CA GLU A 315 9.31 -46.79 -0.16
C GLU A 315 10.16 -47.28 -1.33
N GLY A 316 11.41 -47.68 -1.05
CA GLY A 316 12.37 -48.09 -2.10
C GLY A 316 13.10 -46.91 -2.78
N THR A 317 12.71 -45.65 -2.54
CA THR A 317 13.43 -44.50 -3.08
C THR A 317 14.84 -44.41 -2.51
N LEU A 318 15.86 -44.40 -3.40
CA LEU A 318 17.24 -44.18 -2.99
C LEU A 318 17.42 -42.79 -2.40
N THR A 319 17.78 -42.68 -1.14
CA THR A 319 18.05 -41.42 -0.48
C THR A 319 19.50 -41.31 -0.01
N ARG A 320 20.02 -40.08 0.02
CA ARG A 320 21.34 -39.76 0.56
C ARG A 320 21.26 -38.50 1.43
N LYS A 321 21.98 -38.51 2.54
CA LYS A 321 22.16 -37.34 3.39
C LYS A 321 23.27 -36.46 2.81
N VAL A 322 23.03 -35.20 2.68
CA VAL A 322 24.05 -34.21 2.23
C VAL A 322 25.08 -34.03 3.34
N SER A 323 26.36 -34.04 2.98
CA SER A 323 27.43 -33.68 3.92
C SER A 323 27.19 -32.33 4.53
N PRO A 324 27.15 -32.19 5.87
CA PRO A 324 26.85 -30.92 6.52
C PRO A 324 27.98 -29.89 6.39
N THR A 325 29.17 -30.33 6.00
CA THR A 325 30.37 -29.47 5.90
C THR A 325 30.86 -29.29 4.47
N LYS A 326 30.72 -30.32 3.62
CA LYS A 326 31.34 -30.36 2.27
C LYS A 326 30.31 -30.18 1.13
N GLY A 327 29.01 -30.28 1.42
CA GLY A 327 27.95 -30.01 0.45
C GLY A 327 27.89 -31.00 -0.73
N TYR A 328 28.16 -32.25 -0.51
CA TYR A 328 28.00 -33.29 -1.51
C TYR A 328 27.17 -34.47 -1.01
N ILE A 329 26.66 -35.23 -1.94
CA ILE A 329 26.09 -36.57 -1.74
C ILE A 329 26.98 -37.61 -2.40
N SER A 330 27.09 -38.84 -1.81
CA SER A 330 27.81 -39.97 -2.40
C SER A 330 26.85 -40.85 -3.18
N PHE A 331 27.12 -41.04 -4.47
CA PHE A 331 26.33 -41.93 -5.34
C PHE A 331 27.20 -42.53 -6.44
N LYS A 332 27.08 -43.87 -6.65
CA LYS A 332 27.89 -44.66 -7.61
C LYS A 332 29.39 -44.37 -7.47
N ALA A 333 29.92 -44.52 -6.24
CA ALA A 333 31.31 -44.31 -5.86
C ALA A 333 31.91 -42.93 -6.17
N ARG A 334 31.06 -41.90 -6.47
CA ARG A 334 31.46 -40.52 -6.73
C ARG A 334 30.77 -39.54 -5.77
N HIS A 335 31.36 -38.35 -5.63
CA HIS A 335 30.82 -37.25 -4.86
C HIS A 335 30.19 -36.21 -5.80
N TRP A 336 28.93 -35.89 -5.55
CA TRP A 336 28.16 -34.95 -6.37
C TRP A 336 27.80 -33.73 -5.55
N LYS A 337 28.27 -32.57 -6.02
CA LYS A 337 27.99 -31.28 -5.33
C LYS A 337 26.51 -30.93 -5.43
N VAL A 338 25.93 -30.46 -4.34
CA VAL A 338 24.57 -29.95 -4.26
C VAL A 338 24.59 -28.54 -3.67
N PRO A 339 23.55 -27.71 -3.91
CA PRO A 339 23.52 -26.37 -3.37
C PRO A 339 23.61 -26.34 -1.85
N ASP A 340 24.32 -25.36 -1.31
CA ASP A 340 24.62 -25.20 0.12
C ASP A 340 23.38 -25.12 1.02
N ALA A 341 22.24 -24.71 0.43
CA ALA A 341 20.95 -24.66 1.11
C ALA A 341 20.50 -26.00 1.67
N PHE A 342 21.01 -27.13 1.14
CA PHE A 342 20.63 -28.49 1.51
C PHE A 342 21.64 -29.20 2.42
N TYR A 343 22.62 -28.53 2.96
CA TYR A 343 23.58 -29.10 3.89
C TYR A 343 22.86 -29.79 5.07
N GLY A 344 23.17 -31.07 5.30
CA GLY A 344 22.55 -31.89 6.34
C GLY A 344 21.16 -32.43 5.99
N GLU A 345 20.55 -32.02 4.89
CA GLU A 345 19.24 -32.51 4.46
C GLU A 345 19.35 -33.92 3.77
N ARG A 346 18.25 -34.64 3.77
CA ARG A 346 18.12 -35.94 3.05
C ARG A 346 17.49 -35.70 1.68
N LEU A 347 18.17 -36.13 0.62
CA LEU A 347 17.74 -35.97 -0.77
C LEU A 347 17.47 -37.32 -1.42
N ALA A 348 16.48 -37.39 -2.30
CA ALA A 348 16.20 -38.54 -3.14
C ALA A 348 16.98 -38.49 -4.44
N ILE A 349 17.37 -39.63 -4.96
CA ILE A 349 18.01 -39.79 -6.27
C ILE A 349 17.10 -40.66 -7.11
N ARG A 350 16.64 -40.15 -8.25
CA ARG A 350 15.71 -40.82 -9.15
C ARG A 350 16.25 -40.80 -10.59
N PRO A 351 16.08 -41.87 -11.39
CA PRO A 351 16.45 -41.87 -12.81
C PRO A 351 15.58 -40.86 -13.58
N LEU A 352 16.14 -40.18 -14.59
CA LEU A 352 15.46 -39.19 -15.45
C LEU A 352 15.09 -39.76 -16.84
N GLY A 353 14.93 -41.06 -16.97
CA GLY A 353 14.51 -41.71 -18.24
C GLY A 353 15.61 -41.85 -19.30
N LYS A 354 16.76 -41.19 -19.17
CA LYS A 354 17.94 -41.36 -20.01
C LYS A 354 18.99 -42.13 -19.23
N ASP A 355 19.63 -43.13 -19.85
CA ASP A 355 20.64 -43.92 -19.16
C ASP A 355 21.78 -43.06 -18.62
N GLY A 356 22.20 -43.37 -17.40
CA GLY A 356 23.23 -42.61 -16.69
C GLY A 356 22.78 -41.25 -16.13
N HIS A 357 21.57 -40.78 -16.42
CA HIS A 357 21.06 -39.51 -15.91
C HIS A 357 20.15 -39.68 -14.70
N TYR A 358 20.45 -38.98 -13.62
CA TYR A 358 19.68 -38.99 -12.37
C TYR A 358 19.35 -37.60 -11.91
N GLY A 359 18.13 -37.42 -11.40
CA GLY A 359 17.72 -36.22 -10.70
C GLY A 359 17.94 -36.32 -9.21
N VAL A 360 18.40 -35.30 -8.59
CA VAL A 360 18.49 -35.15 -7.14
C VAL A 360 17.31 -34.30 -6.67
N PHE A 361 16.50 -34.84 -5.77
CA PHE A 361 15.23 -34.22 -5.36
C PHE A 361 15.17 -33.92 -3.87
N PHE A 362 14.56 -32.80 -3.50
CA PHE A 362 14.10 -32.52 -2.16
C PHE A 362 12.57 -32.53 -2.17
N ALA A 363 11.95 -33.47 -1.46
CA ALA A 363 10.54 -33.81 -1.63
C ALA A 363 10.23 -34.13 -3.12
N SER A 364 9.35 -33.36 -3.75
CA SER A 364 9.03 -33.46 -5.18
C SER A 364 9.87 -32.51 -6.08
N HIS A 365 10.70 -31.66 -5.50
CA HIS A 365 11.41 -30.60 -6.24
C HIS A 365 12.76 -31.08 -6.75
N LEU A 366 12.97 -31.02 -8.07
CA LEU A 366 14.27 -31.26 -8.69
C LEU A 366 15.25 -30.13 -8.29
N ILE A 367 16.36 -30.53 -7.63
CA ILE A 367 17.39 -29.58 -7.16
C ILE A 367 18.50 -29.45 -8.21
N THR A 368 19.00 -30.58 -8.67
CA THR A 368 20.06 -30.69 -9.67
C THR A 368 19.96 -32.03 -10.39
N SER A 369 20.61 -32.15 -11.53
CA SER A 369 20.80 -33.43 -12.24
C SER A 369 22.25 -33.84 -12.21
N ILE A 370 22.50 -35.14 -12.22
CA ILE A 370 23.81 -35.76 -12.29
C ILE A 370 23.87 -36.71 -13.47
N ASN A 371 24.98 -36.70 -14.19
CA ASN A 371 25.25 -37.62 -15.27
C ASN A 371 26.45 -38.50 -14.87
N VAL A 372 26.21 -39.79 -14.65
CA VAL A 372 27.25 -40.71 -14.22
C VAL A 372 28.13 -41.22 -15.37
N THR A 373 27.74 -40.97 -16.64
CA THR A 373 28.48 -41.35 -17.83
C THR A 373 29.53 -40.33 -18.26
N GLU A 374 29.39 -39.07 -17.81
CA GLU A 374 30.43 -38.04 -18.03
C GLU A 374 31.57 -38.26 -17.03
N GLN A 375 32.79 -38.26 -17.55
CA GLN A 375 34.03 -38.41 -16.76
C GLN A 375 34.38 -37.11 -16.00
#